data_516194365a6c1148503dc57677d91104
#
_entry.id   516194365a6c1148503dc57677d91104
#
_cell.length_a   1.000
_cell.length_b   1.000
_cell.length_c   1.000
_cell.angle_alpha   90.00
_cell.angle_beta   90.00
_cell.angle_gamma   90.00
#
_symmetry.space_group_name_H-M   'P 1'
#
loop_
_entity.id
_entity.type
_entity.pdbx_description
1 polymer ?
#
loop_
_entity_poly.entity_id
_entity_poly.type
_entity_poly.pdbx_seq_one_letter_code
_entity_poly.pdbx_strand_id
1 'polypeptide(L)'
;SSDWSSDVCSSDLRKVLNEIEEKKIHLKQVKRVGTLGVTHLEHDIAVEKGLYYYQGNDFASEIIFSVRRLTEPSKEHVDNNFSPLNDIQKEDFSKMTESIITYLKRCAAMIETNDYHRLDDVIVESVSLTNQLTALKKGELKRIQGQSGSTKVSMVYLNMVQEAQNVVSFTANLVKVSRKFQKE
;
A
#
# COMPACT_ATOMS: atom_id res chain seq x y z
N SER A 1 -23.41 -21.09 -13.49
CA SER A 1 -23.50 -19.67 -13.06
C SER A 1 -22.30 -19.20 -12.24
N SER A 2 -21.26 -20.02 -12.07
CA SER A 2 -20.05 -19.70 -11.28
C SER A 2 -18.91 -19.05 -12.10
N ASP A 3 -18.91 -19.19 -13.41
CA ASP A 3 -17.79 -18.72 -14.25
C ASP A 3 -17.74 -17.20 -14.44
N TRP A 4 -18.89 -16.54 -14.46
CA TRP A 4 -18.95 -15.10 -14.74
C TRP A 4 -18.31 -14.22 -13.66
N SER A 5 -18.41 -14.60 -12.39
CA SER A 5 -17.86 -13.83 -11.28
C SER A 5 -16.33 -13.94 -11.16
N SER A 6 -15.75 -15.10 -11.53
CA SER A 6 -14.29 -15.29 -11.50
C SER A 6 -13.61 -14.55 -12.67
N ASP A 7 -14.18 -14.58 -13.87
CA ASP A 7 -13.65 -13.89 -15.04
C ASP A 7 -13.67 -12.36 -14.88
N VAL A 8 -14.74 -11.81 -14.32
CA VAL A 8 -14.83 -10.36 -14.01
C VAL A 8 -13.77 -9.97 -12.98
N CYS A 9 -13.64 -10.73 -11.89
CA CYS A 9 -12.66 -10.47 -10.84
C CYS A 9 -11.21 -10.55 -11.39
N SER A 10 -10.89 -11.57 -12.19
CA SER A 10 -9.58 -11.72 -12.84
C SER A 10 -9.28 -10.55 -13.79
N SER A 11 -10.27 -10.12 -14.57
CA SER A 11 -10.17 -8.97 -15.48
C SER A 11 -9.86 -7.68 -14.73
N ASP A 12 -10.53 -7.43 -13.60
CA ASP A 12 -10.33 -6.23 -12.80
C ASP A 12 -8.95 -6.22 -12.12
N LEU A 13 -8.51 -7.35 -11.59
CA LEU A 13 -7.16 -7.48 -11.03
C LEU A 13 -6.07 -7.29 -12.10
N ARG A 14 -6.32 -7.71 -13.36
CA ARG A 14 -5.41 -7.45 -14.48
C ARG A 14 -5.30 -5.96 -14.80
N LYS A 15 -6.43 -5.22 -14.77
CA LYS A 15 -6.41 -3.77 -14.95
C LYS A 15 -5.56 -3.09 -13.88
N VAL A 16 -5.73 -3.48 -12.61
CA VAL A 16 -4.93 -2.95 -11.49
C VAL A 16 -3.43 -3.21 -11.73
N LEU A 17 -3.05 -4.42 -12.17
CA LEU A 17 -1.64 -4.73 -12.47
C LEU A 17 -1.09 -3.87 -13.62
N ASN A 18 -1.86 -3.59 -14.65
CA ASN A 18 -1.45 -2.69 -15.74
C ASN A 18 -1.24 -1.26 -15.22
N GLU A 19 -2.16 -0.74 -14.41
CA GLU A 19 -2.02 0.57 -13.77
C GLU A 19 -0.77 0.64 -12.87
N ILE A 20 -0.45 -0.43 -12.14
CA ILE A 20 0.78 -0.53 -11.34
C ILE A 20 2.02 -0.38 -12.24
N GLU A 21 2.08 -1.05 -13.38
CA GLU A 21 3.21 -0.92 -14.30
C GLU A 21 3.34 0.51 -14.87
N GLU A 22 2.23 1.14 -15.22
CA GLU A 22 2.22 2.55 -15.65
C GLU A 22 2.74 3.48 -14.54
N LYS A 23 2.31 3.30 -13.31
CA LYS A 23 2.81 4.08 -12.15
C LYS A 23 4.29 3.86 -11.89
N LYS A 24 4.80 2.64 -12.05
CA LYS A 24 6.23 2.33 -11.95
C LYS A 24 7.06 3.09 -12.99
N ILE A 25 6.59 3.12 -14.25
CA ILE A 25 7.25 3.86 -15.33
C ILE A 25 7.25 5.35 -15.01
N HIS A 26 6.10 5.89 -14.59
CA HIS A 26 5.99 7.30 -14.21
C HIS A 26 6.93 7.66 -13.04
N LEU A 27 6.99 6.82 -12.01
CA LEU A 27 7.89 7.05 -10.87
C LEU A 27 9.38 7.05 -11.28
N LYS A 28 9.80 6.19 -12.23
CA LYS A 28 11.15 6.23 -12.78
C LYS A 28 11.46 7.56 -13.47
N GLN A 29 10.49 8.12 -14.20
CA GLN A 29 10.64 9.44 -14.85
C GLN A 29 10.78 10.55 -13.79
N VAL A 30 9.90 10.55 -12.77
CA VAL A 30 9.97 11.50 -11.64
C VAL A 30 11.32 11.41 -10.93
N LYS A 31 11.80 10.21 -10.62
CA LYS A 31 13.13 9.99 -10.03
C LYS A 31 14.24 10.62 -10.88
N ARG A 32 14.22 10.41 -12.19
CA ARG A 32 15.24 10.94 -13.10
C ARG A 32 15.24 12.47 -13.14
N VAL A 33 14.06 13.08 -13.30
CA VAL A 33 13.92 14.54 -13.38
C VAL A 33 14.32 15.20 -12.05
N GLY A 34 13.86 14.67 -10.93
CA GLY A 34 14.18 15.23 -9.63
C GLY A 34 15.65 15.05 -9.23
N THR A 35 16.30 13.93 -9.64
CA THR A 35 17.75 13.78 -9.46
C THR A 35 18.51 14.91 -10.17
N LEU A 36 18.13 15.21 -11.42
CA LEU A 36 18.72 16.33 -12.14
C LEU A 36 18.44 17.68 -11.43
N GLY A 37 17.23 17.88 -10.91
CA GLY A 37 16.89 19.10 -10.16
C GLY A 37 17.74 19.28 -8.90
N VAL A 38 17.97 18.22 -8.13
CA VAL A 38 18.79 18.25 -6.92
C VAL A 38 20.24 18.63 -7.23
N THR A 39 20.80 18.20 -8.36
CA THR A 39 22.19 18.53 -8.75
C THR A 39 22.41 20.00 -9.11
N HIS A 40 21.34 20.77 -9.32
CA HIS A 40 21.41 22.22 -9.59
C HIS A 40 21.25 23.10 -8.34
N LEU A 41 21.02 22.49 -7.15
CA LEU A 41 20.95 23.21 -5.89
C LEU A 41 22.35 23.53 -5.35
N GLU A 42 22.44 24.53 -4.48
CA GLU A 42 23.65 24.76 -3.70
C GLU A 42 24.05 23.53 -2.90
N HIS A 43 25.36 23.32 -2.71
CA HIS A 43 25.89 22.03 -2.21
C HIS A 43 25.24 21.55 -0.90
N ASP A 44 25.14 22.41 0.10
CA ASP A 44 24.60 22.04 1.41
C ASP A 44 23.09 21.75 1.35
N ILE A 45 22.34 22.53 0.57
CA ILE A 45 20.92 22.32 0.30
C ILE A 45 20.72 21.05 -0.50
N ALA A 46 21.57 20.78 -1.50
CA ALA A 46 21.51 19.57 -2.32
C ALA A 46 21.69 18.29 -1.50
N VAL A 47 22.59 18.31 -0.51
CA VAL A 47 22.82 17.15 0.37
C VAL A 47 21.59 16.86 1.23
N GLU A 48 21.03 17.87 1.90
CA GLU A 48 19.88 17.67 2.80
C GLU A 48 18.60 17.36 2.03
N LYS A 49 18.24 18.20 1.06
CA LYS A 49 17.02 18.01 0.24
C LYS A 49 17.12 16.75 -0.62
N GLY A 50 18.31 16.44 -1.14
CA GLY A 50 18.56 15.23 -1.90
C GLY A 50 18.26 13.97 -1.12
N LEU A 51 18.69 13.89 0.16
CA LEU A 51 18.40 12.75 1.03
C LEU A 51 16.89 12.51 1.17
N TYR A 52 16.12 13.56 1.49
CA TYR A 52 14.67 13.45 1.64
C TYR A 52 13.97 13.11 0.31
N TYR A 53 14.45 13.67 -0.79
CA TYR A 53 13.95 13.34 -2.13
C TYR A 53 14.12 11.85 -2.44
N TYR A 54 15.31 11.29 -2.21
CA TYR A 54 15.55 9.85 -2.46
C TYR A 54 14.73 8.96 -1.55
N GLN A 55 14.63 9.28 -0.25
CA GLN A 55 13.80 8.53 0.70
C GLN A 55 12.31 8.57 0.29
N GLY A 56 11.80 9.73 -0.14
CA GLY A 56 10.43 9.85 -0.62
C GLY A 56 10.14 8.96 -1.83
N ASN A 57 11.07 8.95 -2.80
CA ASN A 57 10.96 8.06 -3.96
C ASN A 57 11.02 6.57 -3.60
N ASP A 58 11.82 6.21 -2.60
CA ASP A 58 11.90 4.81 -2.16
C ASP A 58 10.61 4.39 -1.47
N PHE A 59 10.04 5.22 -0.58
CA PHE A 59 8.73 4.93 0.01
C PHE A 59 7.61 4.87 -1.02
N ALA A 60 7.59 5.76 -2.02
CA ALA A 60 6.63 5.69 -3.12
C ALA A 60 6.78 4.40 -3.93
N SER A 61 8.02 3.94 -4.18
CA SER A 61 8.30 2.66 -4.83
C SER A 61 7.76 1.49 -4.01
N GLU A 62 8.02 1.48 -2.70
CA GLU A 62 7.56 0.40 -1.81
C GLU A 62 6.04 0.34 -1.70
N ILE A 63 5.32 1.48 -1.75
CA ILE A 63 3.86 1.51 -1.82
C ILE A 63 3.39 0.80 -3.11
N ILE A 64 3.94 1.15 -4.26
CA ILE A 64 3.61 0.53 -5.54
C ILE A 64 3.90 -0.96 -5.52
N PHE A 65 5.05 -1.38 -4.99
CA PHE A 65 5.42 -2.79 -4.88
C PHE A 65 4.53 -3.56 -3.90
N SER A 66 4.09 -2.93 -2.80
CA SER A 66 3.17 -3.56 -1.86
C SER A 66 1.79 -3.80 -2.50
N VAL A 67 1.27 -2.84 -3.26
CA VAL A 67 0.02 -3.03 -4.01
C VAL A 67 0.17 -4.16 -5.04
N ARG A 68 1.31 -4.26 -5.72
CA ARG A 68 1.61 -5.37 -6.64
C ARG A 68 1.63 -6.71 -5.92
N ARG A 69 2.37 -6.83 -4.80
CA ARG A 69 2.48 -8.07 -4.00
C ARG A 69 1.15 -8.49 -3.38
N LEU A 70 0.21 -7.54 -3.17
CA LEU A 70 -1.17 -7.84 -2.80
C LEU A 70 -1.97 -8.38 -3.98
N THR A 71 -1.82 -7.77 -5.16
CA THR A 71 -2.68 -8.03 -6.32
C THR A 71 -2.29 -9.31 -7.07
N GLU A 72 -0.98 -9.57 -7.28
CA GLU A 72 -0.51 -10.73 -8.05
C GLU A 72 -0.97 -12.08 -7.43
N PRO A 73 -0.72 -12.35 -6.14
CA PRO A 73 -1.18 -13.61 -5.54
C PRO A 73 -2.71 -13.71 -5.46
N SER A 74 -3.41 -12.58 -5.32
CA SER A 74 -4.87 -12.56 -5.33
C SER A 74 -5.41 -12.93 -6.72
N LYS A 75 -4.80 -12.42 -7.78
CA LYS A 75 -5.14 -12.78 -9.16
C LYS A 75 -4.84 -14.26 -9.44
N GLU A 76 -3.67 -14.76 -9.05
CA GLU A 76 -3.31 -16.16 -9.20
C GLU A 76 -4.31 -17.09 -8.47
N HIS A 77 -4.76 -16.67 -7.28
CA HIS A 77 -5.77 -17.41 -6.52
C HIS A 77 -7.10 -17.51 -7.27
N VAL A 78 -7.53 -16.41 -7.89
CA VAL A 78 -8.77 -16.36 -8.70
C VAL A 78 -8.62 -17.18 -9.98
N ASP A 79 -7.51 -17.00 -10.72
CA ASP A 79 -7.25 -17.69 -11.99
C ASP A 79 -7.18 -19.21 -11.85
N ASN A 80 -6.71 -19.70 -10.70
CA ASN A 80 -6.66 -21.13 -10.39
C ASN A 80 -7.96 -21.66 -9.79
N ASN A 81 -9.03 -20.89 -9.76
CA ASN A 81 -10.33 -21.27 -9.20
C ASN A 81 -10.26 -21.83 -7.77
N PHE A 82 -9.39 -21.29 -6.94
CA PHE A 82 -9.31 -21.66 -5.53
C PHE A 82 -10.53 -21.14 -4.77
N SER A 83 -10.84 -21.78 -3.64
CA SER A 83 -11.97 -21.38 -2.80
C SER A 83 -11.89 -19.89 -2.44
N PRO A 84 -13.01 -19.16 -2.50
CA PRO A 84 -13.03 -17.74 -2.14
C PRO A 84 -12.73 -17.52 -0.66
N LEU A 85 -12.40 -16.29 -0.29
CA LEU A 85 -12.36 -15.86 1.10
C LEU A 85 -13.72 -16.18 1.77
N ASN A 86 -13.69 -16.60 3.02
CA ASN A 86 -14.93 -16.78 3.79
C ASN A 86 -15.54 -15.41 4.16
N ASP A 87 -16.78 -15.40 4.63
CA ASP A 87 -17.52 -14.16 4.87
C ASP A 87 -16.88 -13.28 5.95
N ILE A 88 -16.27 -13.88 6.98
CA ILE A 88 -15.53 -13.16 8.02
C ILE A 88 -14.30 -12.45 7.42
N GLN A 89 -13.51 -13.18 6.61
CA GLN A 89 -12.34 -12.62 5.95
C GLN A 89 -12.71 -11.47 4.99
N LYS A 90 -13.82 -11.62 4.24
CA LYS A 90 -14.33 -10.59 3.33
C LYS A 90 -14.76 -9.34 4.10
N GLU A 91 -15.54 -9.51 5.16
CA GLU A 91 -16.05 -8.41 5.97
C GLU A 91 -14.92 -7.65 6.65
N ASP A 92 -14.01 -8.35 7.31
CA ASP A 92 -12.84 -7.77 7.99
C ASP A 92 -11.97 -6.98 7.00
N PHE A 93 -11.66 -7.56 5.85
CA PHE A 93 -10.81 -6.92 4.85
C PHE A 93 -11.50 -5.74 4.18
N SER A 94 -12.80 -5.81 3.91
CA SER A 94 -13.57 -4.70 3.33
C SER A 94 -13.57 -3.48 4.25
N LYS A 95 -13.86 -3.67 5.54
CA LYS A 95 -13.81 -2.58 6.53
C LYS A 95 -12.43 -1.92 6.62
N MET A 96 -11.38 -2.75 6.64
CA MET A 96 -10.01 -2.24 6.67
C MET A 96 -9.64 -1.49 5.39
N THR A 97 -10.08 -1.98 4.23
CA THR A 97 -9.83 -1.33 2.94
C THR A 97 -10.45 0.06 2.89
N GLU A 98 -11.70 0.25 3.35
CA GLU A 98 -12.36 1.55 3.41
C GLU A 98 -11.59 2.54 4.31
N SER A 99 -11.15 2.08 5.48
CA SER A 99 -10.35 2.88 6.41
C SER A 99 -9.00 3.27 5.80
N ILE A 100 -8.32 2.33 5.15
CA ILE A 100 -7.03 2.57 4.48
C ILE A 100 -7.20 3.55 3.32
N ILE A 101 -8.21 3.41 2.47
CA ILE A 101 -8.48 4.34 1.38
C ILE A 101 -8.70 5.76 1.91
N THR A 102 -9.47 5.92 2.98
CA THR A 102 -9.69 7.22 3.62
C THR A 102 -8.39 7.82 4.14
N TYR A 103 -7.56 7.01 4.80
CA TYR A 103 -6.23 7.39 5.26
C TYR A 103 -5.32 7.83 4.09
N LEU A 104 -5.24 7.04 3.01
CA LEU A 104 -4.43 7.35 1.84
C LEU A 104 -4.85 8.65 1.16
N LYS A 105 -6.16 8.90 1.01
CA LYS A 105 -6.68 10.16 0.46
C LYS A 105 -6.26 11.36 1.30
N ARG A 106 -6.27 11.24 2.62
CA ARG A 106 -5.83 12.29 3.54
C ARG A 106 -4.33 12.56 3.42
N CYS A 107 -3.52 11.51 3.36
CA CYS A 107 -2.08 11.61 3.13
C CYS A 107 -1.74 12.27 1.78
N ALA A 108 -2.44 11.87 0.71
CA ALA A 108 -2.27 12.44 -0.61
C ALA A 108 -2.60 13.94 -0.63
N ALA A 109 -3.72 14.34 -0.03
CA ALA A 109 -4.11 15.73 0.09
C ALA A 109 -3.06 16.58 0.84
N MET A 110 -2.49 16.06 1.94
CA MET A 110 -1.42 16.74 2.67
C MET A 110 -0.20 17.00 1.79
N ILE A 111 0.23 16.01 1.00
CA ILE A 111 1.39 16.15 0.11
C ILE A 111 1.07 17.13 -1.02
N GLU A 112 -0.12 17.04 -1.62
CA GLU A 112 -0.55 17.87 -2.74
C GLU A 112 -0.67 19.35 -2.36
N THR A 113 -1.20 19.64 -1.16
CA THR A 113 -1.40 21.01 -0.68
C THR A 113 -0.20 21.57 0.11
N ASN A 114 0.83 20.74 0.38
CA ASN A 114 1.94 21.06 1.28
C ASN A 114 1.50 21.49 2.68
N ASP A 115 0.34 21.01 3.13
CA ASP A 115 -0.24 21.35 4.43
C ASP A 115 -0.07 20.18 5.42
N TYR A 116 0.90 20.31 6.31
CA TYR A 116 1.29 19.27 7.27
C TYR A 116 0.88 19.56 8.72
N HIS A 117 -0.04 20.51 8.97
CA HIS A 117 -0.43 20.87 10.33
C HIS A 117 -1.08 19.69 11.09
N ARG A 118 -1.67 18.72 10.40
CA ARG A 118 -2.28 17.51 10.97
C ARG A 118 -1.43 16.25 10.80
N LEU A 119 -0.12 16.38 10.62
CA LEU A 119 0.78 15.23 10.43
C LEU A 119 0.71 14.26 11.63
N ASP A 120 0.66 14.77 12.85
CA ASP A 120 0.62 13.93 14.05
C ASP A 120 -0.65 13.06 14.10
N ASP A 121 -1.79 13.58 13.66
CA ASP A 121 -3.04 12.81 13.53
C ASP A 121 -2.88 11.65 12.56
N VAL A 122 -2.25 11.90 11.41
CA VAL A 122 -1.99 10.88 10.39
C VAL A 122 -1.03 9.80 10.91
N ILE A 123 -0.03 10.18 11.70
CA ILE A 123 0.89 9.22 12.32
C ILE A 123 0.15 8.34 13.34
N VAL A 124 -0.66 8.93 14.20
CA VAL A 124 -1.48 8.18 15.18
C VAL A 124 -2.44 7.23 14.47
N GLU A 125 -3.10 7.69 13.40
CA GLU A 125 -3.99 6.88 12.59
C GLU A 125 -3.25 5.70 11.93
N SER A 126 -2.04 5.91 11.40
CA SER A 126 -1.23 4.84 10.83
C SER A 126 -0.90 3.73 11.82
N VAL A 127 -0.59 4.11 13.06
CA VAL A 127 -0.35 3.15 14.15
C VAL A 127 -1.63 2.37 14.49
N SER A 128 -2.76 3.06 14.57
CA SER A 128 -4.07 2.42 14.82
C SER A 128 -4.41 1.39 13.74
N LEU A 129 -4.31 1.77 12.45
CA LEU A 129 -4.56 0.88 11.32
C LEU A 129 -3.61 -0.33 11.33
N THR A 130 -2.33 -0.09 11.60
CA THR A 130 -1.32 -1.17 11.71
C THR A 130 -1.66 -2.16 12.82
N ASN A 131 -2.12 -1.68 13.97
CA ASN A 131 -2.55 -2.52 15.10
C ASN A 131 -3.79 -3.34 14.75
N GLN A 132 -4.78 -2.76 14.06
CA GLN A 132 -5.97 -3.46 13.60
C GLN A 132 -5.61 -4.57 12.59
N LEU A 133 -4.76 -4.27 11.60
CA LEU A 133 -4.25 -5.27 10.64
C LEU A 133 -3.46 -6.39 11.33
N THR A 134 -2.68 -6.05 12.37
CA THR A 134 -1.99 -7.06 13.18
C THR A 134 -2.98 -7.95 13.93
N ALA A 135 -4.09 -7.43 14.42
CA ALA A 135 -5.13 -8.21 15.06
C ALA A 135 -5.80 -9.19 14.08
N LEU A 136 -6.06 -8.75 12.83
CA LEU A 136 -6.58 -9.64 11.78
C LEU A 136 -5.63 -10.79 11.46
N LYS A 137 -4.32 -10.52 11.35
CA LYS A 137 -3.31 -11.59 11.16
C LYS A 137 -3.30 -12.59 12.31
N LYS A 138 -3.35 -12.11 13.55
CA LYS A 138 -3.40 -13.00 14.73
C LYS A 138 -4.66 -13.84 14.76
N GLY A 139 -5.80 -13.26 14.39
CA GLY A 139 -7.08 -13.98 14.27
C GLY A 139 -7.01 -15.10 13.23
N GLU A 140 -6.44 -14.81 12.07
CA GLU A 140 -6.27 -15.80 11.00
C GLU A 140 -5.33 -16.94 11.39
N LEU A 141 -4.19 -16.62 12.02
CA LEU A 141 -3.26 -17.65 12.51
C LEU A 141 -3.92 -18.59 13.52
N LYS A 142 -4.79 -18.09 14.40
CA LYS A 142 -5.57 -18.95 15.31
C LYS A 142 -6.54 -19.84 14.56
N ARG A 143 -7.18 -19.35 13.48
CA ARG A 143 -8.07 -20.17 12.61
C ARG A 143 -7.30 -21.31 11.95
N ILE A 144 -6.10 -21.05 11.44
CA ILE A 144 -5.22 -22.07 10.86
C ILE A 144 -4.85 -23.13 11.90
N GLN A 145 -4.47 -22.72 13.11
CA GLN A 145 -4.13 -23.64 14.19
C GLN A 145 -5.32 -24.53 14.61
N GLY A 146 -6.54 -23.99 14.57
CA GLY A 146 -7.78 -24.71 14.82
C GLY A 146 -8.23 -25.61 13.66
N GLN A 147 -7.45 -25.73 12.59
CA GLN A 147 -7.75 -26.50 11.37
C GLN A 147 -9.10 -26.11 10.72
N SER A 148 -9.54 -24.88 10.90
CA SER A 148 -10.78 -24.38 10.31
C SER A 148 -10.49 -23.66 8.99
N GLY A 149 -10.79 -24.33 7.87
CA GLY A 149 -10.74 -23.75 6.54
C GLY A 149 -9.54 -24.17 5.67
N SER A 150 -9.44 -23.57 4.48
CA SER A 150 -8.39 -23.85 3.51
C SER A 150 -7.12 -23.09 3.84
N THR A 151 -6.00 -23.78 4.02
CA THR A 151 -4.68 -23.16 4.23
C THR A 151 -4.29 -22.22 3.09
N LYS A 152 -4.62 -22.55 1.84
CA LYS A 152 -4.33 -21.69 0.67
C LYS A 152 -5.08 -20.37 0.77
N VAL A 153 -6.35 -20.38 1.13
CA VAL A 153 -7.17 -19.17 1.33
C VAL A 153 -6.59 -18.32 2.44
N SER A 154 -6.25 -18.94 3.58
CA SER A 154 -5.64 -18.24 4.71
C SER A 154 -4.30 -17.60 4.35
N MET A 155 -3.48 -18.26 3.54
CA MET A 155 -2.19 -17.70 3.10
C MET A 155 -2.37 -16.47 2.21
N VAL A 156 -3.32 -16.49 1.26
CA VAL A 156 -3.63 -15.32 0.44
C VAL A 156 -4.17 -14.18 1.30
N TYR A 157 -5.08 -14.46 2.22
CA TYR A 157 -5.62 -13.47 3.15
C TYR A 157 -4.52 -12.84 4.01
N LEU A 158 -3.63 -13.65 4.60
CA LEU A 158 -2.50 -13.14 5.39
C LEU A 158 -1.57 -12.26 4.57
N ASN A 159 -1.32 -12.63 3.30
CA ASN A 159 -0.54 -11.80 2.38
C ASN A 159 -1.23 -10.46 2.11
N MET A 160 -2.54 -10.47 1.81
CA MET A 160 -3.31 -9.24 1.59
C MET A 160 -3.23 -8.30 2.79
N VAL A 161 -3.42 -8.83 4.01
CA VAL A 161 -3.33 -8.04 5.25
C VAL A 161 -1.92 -7.52 5.50
N GLN A 162 -0.88 -8.33 5.22
CA GLN A 162 0.51 -7.90 5.35
C GLN A 162 0.86 -6.77 4.39
N GLU A 163 0.49 -6.89 3.13
CA GLU A 163 0.81 -5.85 2.14
C GLU A 163 -0.02 -4.58 2.35
N ALA A 164 -1.25 -4.69 2.83
CA ALA A 164 -2.03 -3.54 3.28
C ALA A 164 -1.34 -2.80 4.44
N GLN A 165 -0.75 -3.53 5.40
CA GLN A 165 0.03 -2.97 6.50
C GLN A 165 1.29 -2.25 5.99
N ASN A 166 1.97 -2.81 5.00
CA ASN A 166 3.13 -2.20 4.35
C ASN A 166 2.75 -0.88 3.65
N VAL A 167 1.63 -0.85 2.91
CA VAL A 167 1.10 0.37 2.27
C VAL A 167 0.88 1.48 3.31
N VAL A 168 0.21 1.18 4.43
CA VAL A 168 -0.03 2.16 5.50
C VAL A 168 1.28 2.71 6.07
N SER A 169 2.23 1.83 6.38
CA SER A 169 3.52 2.20 6.99
C SER A 169 4.40 3.03 6.06
N PHE A 170 4.52 2.63 4.80
CA PHE A 170 5.30 3.38 3.81
C PHE A 170 4.66 4.73 3.49
N THR A 171 3.32 4.81 3.46
CA THR A 171 2.61 6.08 3.28
C THR A 171 2.86 7.05 4.43
N ALA A 172 2.82 6.59 5.70
CA ALA A 172 3.18 7.42 6.84
C ALA A 172 4.60 7.98 6.72
N ASN A 173 5.56 7.14 6.30
CA ASN A 173 6.94 7.55 6.11
C ASN A 173 7.10 8.54 4.93
N LEU A 174 6.37 8.32 3.84
CA LEU A 174 6.34 9.24 2.70
C LEU A 174 5.88 10.64 3.12
N VAL A 175 4.78 10.74 3.89
CA VAL A 175 4.28 12.05 4.38
C VAL A 175 5.29 12.73 5.29
N LYS A 176 5.95 11.99 6.22
CA LYS A 176 7.01 12.54 7.08
C LYS A 176 8.17 13.12 6.29
N VAL A 177 8.62 12.40 5.28
CA VAL A 177 9.76 12.81 4.44
C VAL A 177 9.36 13.97 3.54
N SER A 178 8.15 13.98 2.99
CA SER A 178 7.64 15.10 2.19
C SER A 178 7.60 16.39 3.01
N ARG A 179 7.17 16.34 4.28
CA ARG A 179 7.25 17.50 5.18
C ARG A 179 8.68 17.98 5.37
N LYS A 180 9.65 17.07 5.57
CA LYS A 180 11.06 17.45 5.75
C LYS A 180 11.65 18.08 4.49
N PHE A 181 11.28 17.55 3.33
CA PHE A 181 11.70 18.11 2.05
C PHE A 181 11.19 19.54 1.82
N GLN A 182 9.98 19.87 2.32
CA GLN A 182 9.35 21.19 2.18
C GLN A 182 9.80 22.22 3.23
N LYS A 183 10.38 21.79 4.35
CA LYS A 183 10.91 22.73 5.34
C LYS A 183 12.08 23.50 4.72
N GLU A 184 12.05 24.83 4.86
CA GLU A 184 13.12 25.74 4.54
C GLU A 184 14.34 25.52 5.45
#